data_70f8051a6704a3e486ca910937ed7c8d
#
_entry.id   70f8051a6704a3e486ca910937ed7c8d
#
_cell.length_a   1.000
_cell.length_b   1.000
_cell.length_c   1.000
_cell.angle_alpha   90.00
_cell.angle_beta   90.00
_cell.angle_gamma   90.00
#
_symmetry.space_group_name_H-M   'P 1'
#
loop_
_entity.id
_entity.type
_entity.pdbx_description
1 polymer ?
#
loop_
_entity_poly.entity_id
_entity_poly.type
_entity_poly.pdbx_seq_one_letter_code
_entity_poly.pdbx_strand_id
1 'polypeptide(L)'
;MLGPYLKSDAAWICPSVNADWPGSHAGLPEPTYGLNFTLSGYLLHPAPTTAQVEASSETILAAESEQPNMNVGLFASPFIFPPSVHQPAVCGRHFGQANVLWLDGHINARRPATAFWSKGFMDVATQERLHLGDILKGPYTGNAQTDDYYYELVKPAGG
;
A
#
# COMPACT_ATOMS: atom_id res chain seq x y z
N MET A 1 -8.86 -15.65 0.23
CA MET A 1 -9.69 -15.21 -0.91
C MET A 1 -10.91 -14.47 -0.38
N LEU A 2 -11.12 -13.21 -0.74
CA LEU A 2 -12.26 -12.39 -0.33
C LEU A 2 -13.46 -12.47 -1.29
N GLY A 3 -13.31 -13.17 -2.43
CA GLY A 3 -14.34 -13.30 -3.47
C GLY A 3 -15.75 -13.65 -2.96
N PRO A 4 -15.91 -14.59 -2.02
CA PRO A 4 -17.24 -14.93 -1.51
C PRO A 4 -17.93 -13.78 -0.73
N TYR A 5 -17.17 -12.82 -0.23
CA TYR A 5 -17.65 -11.66 0.54
C TYR A 5 -17.89 -10.42 -0.32
N LEU A 6 -17.29 -10.37 -1.50
CA LEU A 6 -17.45 -9.29 -2.45
C LEU A 6 -18.42 -9.74 -3.54
N LYS A 7 -19.54 -9.08 -3.65
CA LYS A 7 -20.60 -9.41 -4.64
C LYS A 7 -20.23 -8.97 -6.07
N SER A 8 -19.09 -8.31 -6.25
CA SER A 8 -18.65 -7.77 -7.54
C SER A 8 -17.13 -7.66 -7.61
N ASP A 9 -16.54 -8.12 -8.69
CA ASP A 9 -15.10 -7.94 -8.96
C ASP A 9 -14.73 -6.46 -9.13
N ALA A 10 -15.70 -5.62 -9.52
CA ALA A 10 -15.49 -4.17 -9.62
C ALA A 10 -15.11 -3.51 -8.27
N ALA A 11 -15.38 -4.17 -7.15
CA ALA A 11 -14.96 -3.67 -5.84
C ALA A 11 -13.44 -3.66 -5.63
N TRP A 12 -12.71 -4.43 -6.42
CA TRP A 12 -11.24 -4.48 -6.38
C TRP A 12 -10.56 -3.41 -7.22
N ILE A 13 -11.32 -2.71 -8.05
CA ILE A 13 -10.79 -1.76 -9.01
C ILE A 13 -11.25 -0.36 -8.65
N CYS A 14 -10.29 0.52 -8.43
CA CYS A 14 -10.59 1.94 -8.26
C CYS A 14 -11.13 2.50 -9.60
N PRO A 15 -12.31 3.13 -9.62
CA PRO A 15 -12.90 3.67 -10.87
C PRO A 15 -12.07 4.82 -11.49
N SER A 16 -11.12 5.36 -10.76
CA SER A 16 -10.19 6.38 -11.27
C SER A 16 -9.02 5.81 -12.07
N VAL A 17 -8.92 4.49 -12.18
CA VAL A 17 -7.93 3.81 -13.03
C VAL A 17 -8.49 3.68 -14.44
N ASN A 18 -7.79 4.24 -15.43
CA ASN A 18 -8.17 4.11 -16.83
C ASN A 18 -8.01 2.67 -17.33
N ALA A 19 -8.92 2.24 -18.19
CA ALA A 19 -8.87 0.91 -18.84
C ALA A 19 -7.60 0.68 -19.69
N ASP A 20 -6.94 1.77 -20.11
CA ASP A 20 -5.70 1.75 -20.91
C ASP A 20 -4.43 1.72 -20.03
N TRP A 21 -4.56 1.35 -18.76
CA TRP A 21 -3.43 1.29 -17.84
C TRP A 21 -2.41 0.22 -18.31
N PRO A 22 -1.13 0.57 -18.49
CA PRO A 22 -0.12 -0.33 -19.05
C PRO A 22 0.25 -1.53 -18.16
N GLY A 23 -0.34 -1.65 -16.98
CA GLY A 23 -0.08 -2.73 -16.02
C GLY A 23 -1.08 -3.87 -16.01
N SER A 24 -2.12 -3.85 -16.86
CA SER A 24 -3.07 -4.97 -16.91
C SER A 24 -2.42 -6.20 -17.57
N HIS A 25 -2.07 -7.19 -16.77
CA HIS A 25 -1.60 -8.47 -17.28
C HIS A 25 -2.76 -9.22 -17.96
N ALA A 26 -2.63 -9.46 -19.25
CA ALA A 26 -3.49 -10.38 -20.04
C ALA A 26 -5.01 -10.11 -19.98
N GLY A 27 -5.44 -8.86 -19.89
CA GLY A 27 -6.87 -8.51 -19.95
C GLY A 27 -7.69 -8.86 -18.71
N LEU A 28 -7.04 -9.25 -17.62
CA LEU A 28 -7.69 -9.40 -16.33
C LEU A 28 -7.56 -8.10 -15.54
N PRO A 29 -8.64 -7.59 -14.92
CA PRO A 29 -8.56 -6.44 -14.06
C PRO A 29 -7.70 -6.78 -12.85
N GLU A 30 -6.56 -6.12 -12.72
CA GLU A 30 -5.73 -6.26 -11.52
C GLU A 30 -6.31 -5.43 -10.38
N PRO A 31 -6.26 -5.94 -9.13
CA PRO A 31 -6.72 -5.19 -7.99
C PRO A 31 -5.88 -3.93 -7.84
N THR A 32 -6.54 -2.79 -7.74
CA THR A 32 -5.89 -1.49 -7.53
C THR A 32 -5.76 -1.12 -6.05
N TYR A 33 -6.15 -2.06 -5.19
CA TYR A 33 -5.98 -2.01 -3.75
C TYR A 33 -5.04 -3.12 -3.32
N GLY A 34 -3.95 -2.74 -2.66
CA GLY A 34 -2.98 -3.67 -2.09
C GLY A 34 -3.25 -3.93 -0.62
N LEU A 35 -3.17 -5.19 -0.22
CA LEU A 35 -3.21 -5.59 1.18
C LEU A 35 -1.86 -5.32 1.85
N ASN A 36 -1.87 -4.96 3.12
CA ASN A 36 -0.64 -4.85 3.90
C ASN A 36 0.08 -6.21 3.92
N PHE A 37 1.28 -6.23 3.39
CA PHE A 37 2.09 -7.45 3.24
C PHE A 37 2.34 -8.15 4.58
N THR A 38 2.54 -7.40 5.66
CA THR A 38 2.75 -7.93 7.02
C THR A 38 1.56 -8.77 7.51
N LEU A 39 0.34 -8.46 7.01
CA LEU A 39 -0.88 -9.19 7.34
C LEU A 39 -1.15 -10.39 6.44
N SER A 40 -0.47 -10.49 5.31
CA SER A 40 -0.83 -11.44 4.24
C SER A 40 -0.54 -12.90 4.58
N GLY A 41 0.34 -13.17 5.53
CA GLY A 41 0.84 -14.53 5.81
C GLY A 41 1.62 -15.12 4.63
N TYR A 42 2.06 -14.30 3.68
CA TYR A 42 2.79 -14.73 2.49
C TYR A 42 4.25 -15.01 2.82
N LEU A 43 4.86 -16.00 2.16
CA LEU A 43 6.28 -16.37 2.27
C LEU A 43 6.75 -16.81 3.67
N LEU A 44 6.16 -17.88 4.22
CA LEU A 44 6.67 -18.61 5.40
C LEU A 44 6.25 -18.07 6.78
N HIS A 45 5.48 -17.01 6.85
CA HIS A 45 4.90 -16.56 8.11
C HIS A 45 3.42 -16.94 8.17
N PRO A 46 2.94 -17.55 9.25
CA PRO A 46 1.51 -17.74 9.44
C PRO A 46 0.83 -16.36 9.47
N ALA A 47 -0.36 -16.27 8.89
CA ALA A 47 -1.15 -15.03 9.00
C ALA A 47 -1.32 -14.67 10.48
N PRO A 48 -1.10 -13.40 10.86
CA PRO A 48 -1.22 -12.99 12.24
C PRO A 48 -2.66 -13.15 12.73
N THR A 49 -2.79 -13.37 14.03
CA THR A 49 -4.08 -13.38 14.70
C THR A 49 -4.44 -11.96 15.16
N THR A 50 -5.72 -11.66 15.33
CA THR A 50 -6.18 -10.37 15.86
C THR A 50 -5.61 -10.05 17.24
N ALA A 51 -5.25 -11.07 18.03
CA ALA A 51 -4.63 -10.89 19.34
C ALA A 51 -3.19 -10.33 19.27
N GLN A 52 -2.56 -10.37 18.11
CA GLN A 52 -1.20 -9.82 17.90
C GLN A 52 -1.22 -8.34 17.48
N VAL A 53 -2.39 -7.77 17.24
CA VAL A 53 -2.54 -6.39 16.79
C VAL A 53 -2.71 -5.48 18.01
N GLU A 54 -1.72 -4.62 18.25
CA GLU A 54 -1.76 -3.68 19.37
C GLU A 54 -2.66 -2.46 19.13
N ALA A 55 -2.70 -1.96 17.89
CA ALA A 55 -3.45 -0.76 17.53
C ALA A 55 -4.14 -0.92 16.17
N SER A 56 -5.34 -1.49 16.15
CA SER A 56 -6.09 -1.74 14.91
C SER A 56 -6.47 -0.46 14.14
N SER A 57 -6.71 0.64 14.83
CA SER A 57 -6.98 1.95 14.23
C SER A 57 -5.74 2.65 13.67
N GLU A 58 -4.54 2.14 13.96
CA GLU A 58 -3.26 2.62 13.48
C GLU A 58 -2.50 1.55 12.68
N THR A 59 -3.17 0.48 12.24
CA THR A 59 -2.60 -0.55 11.38
C THR A 59 -3.35 -0.58 10.07
N ILE A 60 -2.63 -0.36 8.97
CA ILE A 60 -3.22 -0.39 7.62
C ILE A 60 -3.61 -1.83 7.28
N LEU A 61 -4.85 -2.02 6.83
CA LEU A 61 -5.30 -3.28 6.23
C LEU A 61 -5.06 -3.27 4.72
N ALA A 62 -5.47 -2.20 4.04
CA ALA A 62 -5.30 -2.05 2.60
C ALA A 62 -5.22 -0.57 2.21
N ALA A 63 -4.62 -0.29 1.06
CA ALA A 63 -4.64 1.05 0.46
C ALA A 63 -4.62 0.95 -1.06
N GLU A 64 -4.92 2.05 -1.74
CA GLU A 64 -4.70 2.16 -3.18
C GLU A 64 -3.23 1.96 -3.50
N SER A 65 -2.94 1.02 -4.41
CA SER A 65 -1.58 0.56 -4.64
C SER A 65 -1.18 0.58 -6.09
N GLU A 66 0.08 0.91 -6.30
CA GLU A 66 0.83 0.78 -7.55
C GLU A 66 2.31 0.61 -7.20
N GLN A 67 3.01 -0.13 -8.01
CA GLN A 67 4.45 -0.29 -7.86
C GLN A 67 5.19 0.10 -9.15
N PRO A 68 6.36 0.71 -9.03
CA PRO A 68 7.21 0.96 -10.18
C PRO A 68 7.82 -0.35 -10.70
N ASN A 69 7.87 -0.47 -12.02
CA ASN A 69 8.53 -1.57 -12.72
C ASN A 69 9.37 -1.01 -13.87
N MET A 70 10.59 -1.47 -14.01
CA MET A 70 11.53 -0.97 -15.01
C MET A 70 11.07 -1.18 -16.46
N ASN A 71 10.25 -2.20 -16.70
CA ASN A 71 9.85 -2.57 -18.06
C ASN A 71 8.52 -1.96 -18.50
N VAL A 72 7.61 -1.71 -17.54
CA VAL A 72 6.22 -1.31 -17.84
C VAL A 72 5.82 0.01 -17.19
N GLY A 73 6.70 0.63 -16.42
CA GLY A 73 6.40 1.87 -15.68
C GLY A 73 5.75 1.58 -14.32
N LEU A 74 4.45 1.86 -14.19
CA LEU A 74 3.67 1.49 -12.99
C LEU A 74 2.81 0.27 -13.29
N PHE A 75 2.61 -0.57 -12.29
CA PHE A 75 1.66 -1.69 -12.35
C PHE A 75 0.89 -1.81 -11.04
N ALA A 76 -0.31 -2.35 -11.11
CA ALA A 76 -1.12 -2.61 -9.93
C ALA A 76 -0.42 -3.64 -9.03
N SER A 77 -0.39 -3.38 -7.73
CA SER A 77 0.22 -4.27 -6.77
C SER A 77 -0.82 -4.86 -5.83
N PRO A 78 -0.88 -6.18 -5.66
CA PRO A 78 -1.79 -6.80 -4.70
C PRO A 78 -1.36 -6.54 -3.24
N PHE A 79 -0.17 -5.96 -3.04
CA PHE A 79 0.38 -5.68 -1.73
C PHE A 79 0.90 -4.25 -1.62
N ILE A 80 0.78 -3.70 -0.42
CA ILE A 80 1.55 -2.57 0.06
C ILE A 80 2.56 -3.09 1.09
N PHE A 81 3.76 -2.56 1.04
CA PHE A 81 4.88 -3.03 1.85
C PHE A 81 5.31 -1.97 2.86
N PRO A 82 5.88 -2.39 4.02
CA PRO A 82 6.54 -1.44 4.89
C PRO A 82 7.62 -0.66 4.14
N PRO A 83 7.74 0.65 4.38
CA PRO A 83 8.70 1.53 3.70
C PRO A 83 10.14 1.01 3.70
N SER A 84 10.59 0.37 4.80
CA SER A 84 11.95 -0.16 4.91
C SER A 84 12.21 -1.42 4.10
N VAL A 85 11.15 -2.13 3.71
CA VAL A 85 11.27 -3.47 3.08
C VAL A 85 11.32 -3.40 1.57
N HIS A 86 10.48 -2.54 0.97
CA HIS A 86 10.27 -2.54 -0.46
C HIS A 86 10.09 -1.12 -1.00
N GLN A 87 9.96 -1.03 -2.33
CA GLN A 87 9.61 0.20 -3.04
C GLN A 87 8.26 0.74 -2.59
N PRO A 88 8.04 2.07 -2.69
CA PRO A 88 6.76 2.67 -2.39
C PRO A 88 5.66 2.03 -3.24
N ALA A 89 4.55 1.73 -2.61
CA ALA A 89 3.46 1.00 -3.22
C ALA A 89 2.08 1.66 -3.00
N VAL A 90 2.00 2.81 -2.34
CA VAL A 90 0.74 3.54 -2.17
C VAL A 90 0.65 4.65 -3.19
N CYS A 91 -0.48 4.69 -3.91
CA CYS A 91 -0.72 5.68 -4.97
C CYS A 91 -1.86 6.64 -4.62
N GLY A 92 -1.54 7.94 -4.61
CA GLY A 92 -2.49 9.02 -4.33
C GLY A 92 -3.34 9.41 -5.54
N ARG A 93 -4.15 8.50 -6.08
CA ARG A 93 -4.97 8.71 -7.30
C ARG A 93 -6.03 9.79 -7.16
N HIS A 94 -6.45 10.11 -5.96
CA HIS A 94 -7.51 11.06 -5.68
C HIS A 94 -6.93 12.41 -5.26
N PHE A 95 -6.54 13.22 -6.23
CA PHE A 95 -5.94 14.55 -6.00
C PHE A 95 -4.68 14.51 -5.11
N GLY A 96 -3.84 13.50 -5.30
CA GLY A 96 -2.64 13.29 -4.49
C GLY A 96 -2.90 12.61 -3.14
N GLN A 97 -4.09 12.05 -2.96
CA GLN A 97 -4.45 11.27 -1.77
C GLN A 97 -4.83 9.84 -2.15
N ALA A 98 -4.53 8.90 -1.28
CA ALA A 98 -4.96 7.51 -1.35
C ALA A 98 -6.02 7.22 -0.29
N ASN A 99 -7.01 6.41 -0.64
CA ASN A 99 -7.91 5.83 0.34
C ASN A 99 -7.19 4.72 1.10
N VAL A 100 -7.17 4.82 2.41
CA VAL A 100 -6.55 3.86 3.33
C VAL A 100 -7.62 3.23 4.19
N LEU A 101 -7.73 1.91 4.13
CA LEU A 101 -8.56 1.09 5.01
C LEU A 101 -7.69 0.60 6.17
N TRP A 102 -8.12 0.89 7.38
CA TRP A 102 -7.47 0.48 8.61
C TRP A 102 -8.05 -0.84 9.14
N LEU A 103 -7.32 -1.51 9.99
CA LEU A 103 -7.71 -2.86 10.45
C LEU A 103 -8.96 -2.87 11.35
N ASP A 104 -9.32 -1.74 11.95
CA ASP A 104 -10.59 -1.57 12.67
C ASP A 104 -11.79 -1.30 11.76
N GLY A 105 -11.57 -1.19 10.45
CA GLY A 105 -12.60 -0.99 9.42
C GLY A 105 -12.86 0.47 9.04
N HIS A 106 -12.24 1.46 9.70
CA HIS A 106 -12.43 2.83 9.23
C HIS A 106 -11.61 3.12 7.97
N ILE A 107 -12.07 4.10 7.20
CA ILE A 107 -11.39 4.56 5.97
C ILE A 107 -11.12 6.05 6.09
N ASN A 108 -9.93 6.46 5.69
CA ASN A 108 -9.62 7.88 5.50
C ASN A 108 -8.70 8.10 4.30
N ALA A 109 -8.70 9.34 3.80
CA ALA A 109 -7.78 9.75 2.76
C ALA A 109 -6.45 10.18 3.39
N ARG A 110 -5.35 9.69 2.83
CA ARG A 110 -3.99 10.02 3.24
C ARG A 110 -3.15 10.42 2.03
N ARG A 111 -2.26 11.38 2.22
CA ARG A 111 -1.27 11.71 1.20
C ARG A 111 -0.06 10.79 1.37
N PRO A 112 0.29 10.01 0.34
CA PRO A 112 1.53 9.25 0.38
C PRO A 112 2.73 10.19 0.50
N ALA A 113 3.66 9.86 1.38
CA ALA A 113 4.94 10.53 1.46
C ALA A 113 5.89 9.91 0.43
N THR A 114 6.54 10.75 -0.37
CA THR A 114 7.51 10.30 -1.35
C THR A 114 8.64 9.57 -0.63
N ALA A 115 8.88 8.32 -1.01
CA ALA A 115 9.80 7.47 -0.30
C ALA A 115 11.25 7.79 -0.65
N PHE A 116 12.03 8.00 0.37
CA PHE A 116 13.48 8.09 0.26
C PHE A 116 14.14 6.74 -0.07
N TRP A 117 13.45 5.64 0.26
CA TRP A 117 13.92 4.26 0.05
C TRP A 117 13.75 3.73 -1.38
N SER A 118 13.36 4.56 -2.33
CA SER A 118 13.26 4.11 -3.71
C SER A 118 14.64 3.65 -4.20
N LYS A 119 14.90 2.38 -4.00
CA LYS A 119 16.16 1.72 -4.31
C LYS A 119 16.44 1.68 -5.83
N GLY A 120 16.51 2.86 -6.44
CA GLY A 120 17.03 3.01 -7.80
C GLY A 120 16.07 2.79 -8.96
N PHE A 121 14.79 2.49 -8.73
CA PHE A 121 13.83 2.25 -9.82
C PHE A 121 13.14 3.53 -10.32
N MET A 122 12.98 4.52 -9.46
CA MET A 122 12.30 5.76 -9.81
C MET A 122 12.83 6.91 -8.96
N ASP A 123 13.16 8.03 -9.59
CA ASP A 123 13.62 9.21 -8.88
C ASP A 123 12.47 9.89 -8.11
N VAL A 124 12.83 10.68 -7.10
CA VAL A 124 11.90 11.38 -6.20
C VAL A 124 10.94 12.28 -6.97
N ALA A 125 11.41 13.03 -7.95
CA ALA A 125 10.56 13.95 -8.72
C ALA A 125 9.50 13.20 -9.52
N THR A 126 9.84 12.02 -10.04
CA THR A 126 8.88 11.15 -10.73
C THR A 126 7.86 10.56 -9.75
N GLN A 127 8.27 10.15 -8.56
CA GLN A 127 7.35 9.68 -7.52
C GLN A 127 6.37 10.78 -7.10
N GLU A 128 6.85 12.01 -6.87
CA GLU A 128 6.02 13.15 -6.53
C GLU A 128 4.99 13.45 -7.62
N ARG A 129 5.42 13.46 -8.88
CA ARG A 129 4.55 13.68 -10.03
C ARG A 129 3.46 12.61 -10.16
N LEU A 130 3.77 11.37 -9.79
CA LEU A 130 2.85 10.22 -9.84
C LEU A 130 2.06 10.04 -8.53
N HIS A 131 2.31 10.87 -7.52
CA HIS A 131 1.74 10.73 -6.19
C HIS A 131 1.99 9.36 -5.56
N LEU A 132 3.15 8.77 -5.86
CA LEU A 132 3.56 7.46 -5.35
C LEU A 132 4.41 7.63 -4.10
N GLY A 133 4.12 6.85 -3.07
CA GLY A 133 4.87 6.92 -1.81
C GLY A 133 4.38 5.90 -0.79
N ASP A 134 4.58 6.23 0.48
CA ASP A 134 4.19 5.41 1.62
C ASP A 134 3.35 6.22 2.60
N ILE A 135 2.53 5.54 3.41
CA ILE A 135 1.77 6.20 4.48
C ILE A 135 2.61 6.20 5.75
N LEU A 136 3.03 7.38 6.16
CA LEU A 136 3.87 7.58 7.34
C LEU A 136 3.10 8.25 8.48
N LYS A 137 3.50 8.01 9.71
CA LYS A 137 2.98 8.68 10.92
C LYS A 137 3.48 10.13 11.03
N GLY A 138 4.68 10.38 10.55
CA GLY A 138 5.36 11.67 10.57
C GLY A 138 6.27 11.85 9.35
N PRO A 139 7.21 12.79 9.42
CA PRO A 139 8.24 12.92 8.41
C PRO A 139 9.06 11.63 8.29
N TYR A 140 9.55 11.38 7.10
CA TYR A 140 10.43 10.27 6.83
C TYR A 140 11.74 10.38 7.63
N THR A 141 12.10 9.34 8.38
CA THR A 141 13.24 9.37 9.31
C THR A 141 14.43 8.53 8.85
N GLY A 142 14.24 7.57 7.96
CA GLY A 142 15.23 6.55 7.63
C GLY A 142 15.36 5.45 8.68
N ASN A 143 14.48 5.44 9.68
CA ASN A 143 14.44 4.41 10.72
C ASN A 143 13.21 3.52 10.50
N ALA A 144 13.42 2.24 10.24
CA ALA A 144 12.36 1.28 10.00
C ALA A 144 11.30 1.26 11.11
N GLN A 145 11.70 1.32 12.38
CA GLN A 145 10.75 1.32 13.50
C GLN A 145 9.77 2.49 13.47
N THR A 146 10.22 3.65 12.97
CA THR A 146 9.38 4.85 12.85
C THR A 146 8.60 4.85 11.55
N ASP A 147 9.29 4.55 10.45
CA ASP A 147 8.72 4.69 9.10
C ASP A 147 7.71 3.58 8.78
N ASP A 148 7.91 2.36 9.31
CA ASP A 148 7.01 1.22 9.12
C ASP A 148 5.83 1.20 10.10
N TYR A 149 5.70 2.17 10.97
CA TYR A 149 4.74 2.20 12.10
C TYR A 149 3.33 1.73 11.73
N TYR A 150 2.77 2.24 10.65
CA TYR A 150 1.41 1.89 10.24
C TYR A 150 1.28 0.51 9.59
N TYR A 151 2.39 -0.11 9.22
CA TYR A 151 2.42 -1.43 8.58
C TYR A 151 2.62 -2.56 9.59
N GLU A 152 3.16 -2.25 10.76
CA GLU A 152 3.50 -3.23 11.79
C GLU A 152 2.33 -3.53 12.74
N LEU A 153 2.28 -4.78 13.22
CA LEU A 153 1.26 -5.27 14.16
C LEU A 153 1.54 -4.85 15.59
N VAL A 154 2.81 -4.93 15.97
CA VAL A 154 3.34 -4.52 17.27
C VAL A 154 3.95 -3.15 17.11
N LYS A 155 3.48 -2.19 17.87
CA LYS A 155 3.95 -0.81 17.73
C LYS A 155 5.28 -0.61 18.46
N PRO A 156 6.26 0.05 17.84
CA PRO A 156 7.51 0.35 18.52
C PRO A 156 7.27 1.23 19.74
N ALA A 157 7.94 0.93 20.83
CA ALA A 157 7.87 1.71 22.06
C ALA A 157 8.34 3.16 21.79
N GLY A 158 7.49 4.14 22.06
CA GLY A 158 7.81 5.57 21.89
C GLY A 158 7.40 6.17 20.54
N GLY A 159 6.53 5.52 19.79
CA GLY A 159 5.92 6.02 18.55
C GLY A 159 4.81 7.06 18.78
#